data_add7872b1e023d3f2a798f3fec2762a5
#
_entry.id   add7872b1e023d3f2a798f3fec2762a5
#
_cell.length_a   1.000
_cell.length_b   1.000
_cell.length_c   1.000
_cell.angle_alpha   90.00
_cell.angle_beta   90.00
_cell.angle_gamma   90.00
#
_symmetry.space_group_name_H-M   'P 1'
#
loop_
_entity.id
_entity.type
_entity.pdbx_description
1 polymer ?
#
loop_
_entity_poly.entity_id
_entity_poly.type
_entity_poly.pdbx_seq_one_letter_code
_entity_poly.pdbx_strand_id
1 'polypeptide(L)'
;MSLELVVTAVGPDRTGIASDFAGHVHAAGANLADTRMVNLRGKFALIALVEGSQAVLDDVKKRLTEAAPSIGLTIDFSGPTPKEGAPASKRDGVPFRLKTYSMDQPGIVHRMTSYLREQGINIEELTTRLESAPFMGAPVFTMEVLMLVPKTVSVKSLRAALEELGDQLNCDVDLDPA
;
A
#
# COMPACT_ATOMS: atom_id res chain seq x y z
N MET A 1 8.23 -24.02 14.09
CA MET A 1 7.76 -22.62 14.23
C MET A 1 7.50 -22.09 12.84
N SER A 2 6.37 -21.45 12.61
CA SER A 2 6.10 -20.76 11.35
C SER A 2 6.80 -19.40 11.38
N LEU A 3 7.46 -19.07 10.29
CA LEU A 3 8.14 -17.78 10.07
C LEU A 3 7.42 -17.02 8.96
N GLU A 4 7.64 -15.73 8.93
CA GLU A 4 7.12 -14.81 7.92
C GLU A 4 8.26 -14.16 7.15
N LEU A 5 8.12 -14.09 5.85
CA LEU A 5 9.03 -13.44 4.92
C LEU A 5 8.26 -12.42 4.10
N VAL A 6 8.68 -11.17 4.13
CA VAL A 6 8.15 -10.16 3.22
C VAL A 6 8.94 -10.21 1.91
N VAL A 7 8.23 -10.35 0.80
CA VAL A 7 8.79 -10.35 -0.54
C VAL A 7 8.25 -9.16 -1.31
N THR A 8 9.12 -8.36 -1.92
CA THR A 8 8.73 -7.32 -2.86
C THR A 8 9.21 -7.67 -4.26
N ALA A 9 8.38 -7.42 -5.27
CA ALA A 9 8.70 -7.72 -6.65
C ALA A 9 8.25 -6.58 -7.56
N VAL A 10 9.12 -6.10 -8.44
CA VAL A 10 8.84 -5.00 -9.37
C VAL A 10 9.42 -5.32 -10.75
N GLY A 11 8.66 -5.03 -11.81
CA GLY A 11 9.13 -5.20 -13.18
C GLY A 11 8.14 -4.71 -14.24
N PRO A 12 8.41 -4.92 -15.53
CA PRO A 12 7.44 -4.72 -16.59
C PRO A 12 6.23 -5.63 -16.39
N ASP A 13 5.02 -5.09 -16.59
CA ASP A 13 3.81 -5.92 -16.49
C ASP A 13 3.63 -6.82 -17.72
N ARG A 14 3.11 -8.01 -17.50
CA ARG A 14 2.68 -8.95 -18.52
C ARG A 14 1.63 -9.92 -17.99
N THR A 15 0.87 -10.50 -18.91
CA THR A 15 -0.07 -11.57 -18.56
C THR A 15 0.65 -12.73 -17.88
N GLY A 16 0.11 -13.21 -16.77
CA GLY A 16 0.61 -14.38 -16.03
C GLY A 16 1.69 -14.09 -15.00
N ILE A 17 2.22 -12.86 -14.88
CA ILE A 17 3.34 -12.54 -13.98
C ILE A 17 3.03 -12.85 -12.51
N ALA A 18 1.80 -12.57 -12.05
CA ALA A 18 1.36 -12.89 -10.70
C ALA A 18 1.24 -14.41 -10.49
N SER A 19 0.78 -15.15 -11.52
CA SER A 19 0.71 -16.61 -11.49
C SER A 19 2.09 -17.26 -11.42
N ASP A 20 3.05 -16.74 -12.20
CA ASP A 20 4.42 -17.22 -12.18
C ASP A 20 5.05 -17.01 -10.80
N PHE A 21 4.91 -15.82 -10.23
CA PHE A 21 5.39 -15.52 -8.88
C PHE A 21 4.76 -16.47 -7.83
N ALA A 22 3.42 -16.58 -7.82
CA ALA A 22 2.71 -17.47 -6.89
C ALA A 22 3.08 -18.94 -7.09
N GLY A 23 3.33 -19.36 -8.33
CA GLY A 23 3.77 -20.71 -8.67
C GLY A 23 5.11 -21.08 -8.03
N HIS A 24 6.08 -20.18 -8.03
CA HIS A 24 7.37 -20.41 -7.36
C HIS A 24 7.22 -20.51 -5.84
N VAL A 25 6.37 -19.68 -5.22
CA VAL A 25 6.07 -19.75 -3.78
C VAL A 25 5.39 -21.07 -3.44
N HIS A 26 4.37 -21.45 -4.22
CA HIS A 26 3.65 -22.72 -4.03
C HIS A 26 4.55 -23.94 -4.20
N ALA A 27 5.41 -23.95 -5.20
CA ALA A 27 6.34 -25.06 -5.47
C ALA A 27 7.40 -25.25 -4.36
N ALA A 28 7.67 -24.23 -3.55
CA ALA A 28 8.48 -24.33 -2.35
C ALA A 28 7.69 -24.87 -1.13
N GLY A 29 6.37 -25.04 -1.24
CA GLY A 29 5.50 -25.45 -0.15
C GLY A 29 5.18 -24.33 0.84
N ALA A 30 5.37 -23.07 0.45
CA ALA A 30 5.03 -21.89 1.25
C ALA A 30 3.59 -21.44 1.02
N ASN A 31 3.06 -20.65 1.97
CA ASN A 31 1.76 -20.03 1.87
C ASN A 31 1.88 -18.52 1.64
N LEU A 32 1.06 -17.97 0.73
CA LEU A 32 0.86 -16.53 0.58
C LEU A 32 -0.24 -16.09 1.56
N ALA A 33 0.14 -15.42 2.64
CA ALA A 33 -0.78 -15.01 3.71
C ALA A 33 -1.48 -13.68 3.40
N ASP A 34 -0.73 -12.70 2.90
CA ASP A 34 -1.26 -11.41 2.44
C ASP A 34 -0.49 -10.95 1.20
N THR A 35 -1.18 -10.29 0.29
CA THR A 35 -0.56 -9.81 -0.96
C THR A 35 -1.24 -8.54 -1.43
N ARG A 36 -0.42 -7.55 -1.78
CA ARG A 36 -0.85 -6.33 -2.46
C ARG A 36 -0.14 -6.24 -3.80
N MET A 37 -0.90 -5.99 -4.85
CA MET A 37 -0.38 -5.90 -6.22
C MET A 37 -0.97 -4.68 -6.92
N VAL A 38 -0.15 -3.98 -7.67
CA VAL A 38 -0.60 -2.88 -8.52
C VAL A 38 0.00 -2.99 -9.92
N ASN A 39 -0.76 -2.56 -10.92
CA ASN A 39 -0.24 -2.19 -12.24
C ASN A 39 -0.26 -0.68 -12.36
N LEU A 40 0.90 -0.09 -12.58
CA LEU A 40 1.03 1.35 -12.77
C LEU A 40 1.70 1.62 -14.13
N ARG A 41 0.88 1.99 -15.12
CA ARG A 41 1.34 2.34 -16.49
C ARG A 41 2.26 1.27 -17.10
N GLY A 42 1.87 0.00 -17.01
CA GLY A 42 2.64 -1.13 -17.54
C GLY A 42 3.82 -1.55 -16.66
N LYS A 43 3.88 -1.07 -15.42
CA LYS A 43 4.77 -1.56 -14.37
C LYS A 43 3.98 -2.36 -13.37
N PHE A 44 4.42 -3.59 -13.13
CA PHE A 44 3.94 -4.48 -12.08
C PHE A 44 4.71 -4.19 -10.80
N ALA A 45 4.01 -4.08 -9.67
CA ALA A 45 4.63 -4.09 -8.36
C ALA A 45 3.79 -4.94 -7.40
N LEU A 46 4.47 -5.71 -6.55
CA LEU A 46 3.86 -6.62 -5.58
C LEU A 46 4.63 -6.55 -4.27
N ILE A 47 3.90 -6.57 -3.16
CA ILE A 47 4.42 -6.89 -1.84
C ILE A 47 3.59 -8.07 -1.29
N ALA A 48 4.26 -9.10 -0.79
CA ALA A 48 3.63 -10.31 -0.30
C ALA A 48 4.22 -10.75 1.03
N LEU A 49 3.35 -11.22 1.92
CA LEU A 49 3.72 -11.92 3.14
C LEU A 49 3.67 -13.42 2.87
N VAL A 50 4.81 -14.08 2.98
CA VAL A 50 5.00 -15.51 2.73
C VAL A 50 5.28 -16.23 4.03
N GLU A 51 4.51 -17.27 4.33
CA GLU A 51 4.63 -18.05 5.56
C GLU A 51 5.21 -19.45 5.28
N GLY A 52 6.08 -19.90 6.18
CA GLY A 52 6.67 -21.24 6.09
C GLY A 52 7.63 -21.55 7.23
N SER A 53 8.23 -22.73 7.17
CA SER A 53 9.40 -23.04 8.00
C SER A 53 10.65 -22.36 7.43
N GLN A 54 11.73 -22.29 8.20
CA GLN A 54 13.00 -21.71 7.71
C GLN A 54 13.44 -22.34 6.39
N ALA A 55 13.44 -23.67 6.30
CA ALA A 55 13.85 -24.38 5.09
C ALA A 55 12.96 -24.08 3.87
N VAL A 56 11.65 -23.93 4.09
CA VAL A 56 10.68 -23.57 3.04
C VAL A 56 10.93 -22.15 2.56
N LEU A 57 11.14 -21.19 3.48
CA LEU A 57 11.41 -19.80 3.12
C LEU A 57 12.77 -19.62 2.43
N ASP A 58 13.76 -20.41 2.79
CA ASP A 58 15.06 -20.44 2.09
C ASP A 58 14.91 -20.97 0.66
N ASP A 59 14.07 -22.00 0.44
CA ASP A 59 13.74 -22.50 -0.91
C ASP A 59 12.93 -21.45 -1.71
N VAL A 60 12.00 -20.72 -1.08
CA VAL A 60 11.31 -19.58 -1.72
C VAL A 60 12.32 -18.55 -2.21
N LYS A 61 13.24 -18.10 -1.35
CA LYS A 61 14.28 -17.13 -1.73
C LYS A 61 15.10 -17.61 -2.91
N LYS A 62 15.56 -18.86 -2.84
CA LYS A 62 16.35 -19.47 -3.92
C LYS A 62 15.57 -19.48 -5.24
N ARG A 63 14.36 -20.07 -5.27
CA ARG A 63 13.52 -20.17 -6.48
C ARG A 63 13.20 -18.82 -7.09
N LEU A 64 12.79 -17.87 -6.28
CA LEU A 64 12.46 -16.53 -6.75
C LEU A 64 13.70 -15.79 -7.27
N THR A 65 14.86 -15.93 -6.64
CA THR A 65 16.10 -15.33 -7.11
C THR A 65 16.53 -15.93 -8.46
N GLU A 66 16.45 -17.24 -8.61
CA GLU A 66 16.79 -17.95 -9.85
C GLU A 66 15.81 -17.60 -10.99
N ALA A 67 14.53 -17.47 -10.66
CA ALA A 67 13.49 -17.17 -11.63
C ALA A 67 13.42 -15.67 -12.02
N ALA A 68 13.84 -14.77 -11.15
CA ALA A 68 13.71 -13.32 -11.32
C ALA A 68 14.12 -12.79 -12.71
N PRO A 69 15.29 -13.19 -13.28
CA PRO A 69 15.68 -12.73 -14.61
C PRO A 69 14.74 -13.22 -15.72
N SER A 70 14.25 -14.46 -15.64
CA SER A 70 13.39 -15.07 -16.66
C SER A 70 11.97 -14.56 -16.63
N ILE A 71 11.45 -14.22 -15.45
CA ILE A 71 10.11 -13.62 -15.28
C ILE A 71 10.14 -12.09 -15.39
N GLY A 72 11.32 -11.50 -15.50
CA GLY A 72 11.50 -10.05 -15.70
C GLY A 72 11.24 -9.22 -14.44
N LEU A 73 11.43 -9.78 -13.25
CA LEU A 73 11.22 -9.10 -11.96
C LEU A 73 12.53 -8.82 -11.25
N THR A 74 12.59 -7.67 -10.61
CA THR A 74 13.54 -7.40 -9.51
C THR A 74 12.83 -7.79 -8.22
N ILE A 75 13.43 -8.65 -7.43
CA ILE A 75 12.84 -9.19 -6.20
C ILE A 75 13.76 -8.90 -5.03
N ASP A 76 13.17 -8.47 -3.93
CA ASP A 76 13.85 -8.22 -2.67
C ASP A 76 13.14 -8.94 -1.52
N PHE A 77 13.88 -9.23 -0.44
CA PHE A 77 13.41 -10.01 0.69
C PHE A 77 13.72 -9.30 2.02
N SER A 78 12.73 -9.25 2.89
CA SER A 78 12.88 -8.79 4.27
C SER A 78 12.45 -9.88 5.25
N GLY A 79 13.33 -10.27 6.15
CA GLY A 79 13.15 -11.40 7.06
C GLY A 79 13.95 -12.63 6.60
N PRO A 80 13.64 -13.85 7.15
CA PRO A 80 12.43 -14.20 7.87
C PRO A 80 12.39 -13.70 9.33
N THR A 81 11.18 -13.42 9.80
CA THR A 81 10.91 -13.09 11.20
C THR A 81 9.96 -14.14 11.81
N PRO A 82 10.01 -14.38 13.14
CA PRO A 82 9.01 -15.21 13.78
C PRO A 82 7.60 -14.69 13.45
N LYS A 83 6.68 -15.60 13.13
CA LYS A 83 5.27 -15.25 13.01
C LYS A 83 4.81 -14.79 14.39
N GLU A 84 4.73 -13.49 14.56
CA GLU A 84 4.11 -12.91 15.74
C GLU A 84 2.63 -13.19 15.65
N GLY A 85 2.04 -13.70 16.75
CA GLY A 85 0.59 -13.83 16.84
C GLY A 85 -0.02 -12.45 16.66
N ALA A 86 -0.83 -12.27 15.63
CA ALA A 86 -1.46 -11.05 15.14
C ALA A 86 -0.73 -9.75 15.50
N PRO A 87 -0.31 -8.92 14.55
CA PRO A 87 0.68 -7.86 14.75
C PRO A 87 0.44 -7.13 16.06
N ALA A 88 1.43 -7.15 16.93
CA ALA A 88 1.40 -6.53 18.26
C ALA A 88 1.36 -5.00 18.21
N SER A 89 1.29 -4.41 17.06
CA SER A 89 0.73 -3.07 16.89
C SER A 89 -0.76 -3.20 16.58
N LYS A 90 -1.58 -3.52 17.59
CA LYS A 90 -2.86 -2.84 17.67
C LYS A 90 -2.51 -1.35 17.72
N ARG A 91 -2.25 -0.77 16.55
CA ARG A 91 -2.20 0.67 16.43
C ARG A 91 -3.56 1.13 16.91
N ASP A 92 -3.58 1.71 18.12
CA ASP A 92 -4.82 2.02 18.82
C ASP A 92 -5.47 3.19 18.09
N GLY A 93 -6.43 2.91 17.24
CA GLY A 93 -7.09 3.92 16.42
C GLY A 93 -8.37 3.39 15.78
N VAL A 94 -9.17 4.30 15.29
CA VAL A 94 -10.37 4.01 14.52
C VAL A 94 -10.04 4.21 13.04
N PRO A 95 -10.40 3.26 12.15
CA PRO A 95 -10.13 3.41 10.73
C PRO A 95 -11.02 4.51 10.14
N PHE A 96 -10.39 5.41 9.39
CA PHE A 96 -11.03 6.47 8.60
C PHE A 96 -10.47 6.49 7.19
N ARG A 97 -11.32 6.93 6.27
CA ARG A 97 -10.99 7.14 4.87
C ARG A 97 -11.05 8.63 4.56
N LEU A 98 -9.92 9.18 4.14
CA LEU A 98 -9.81 10.52 3.62
C LEU A 98 -9.84 10.44 2.09
N LYS A 99 -10.72 11.22 1.45
CA LYS A 99 -10.73 11.40 0.00
C LYS A 99 -10.54 12.86 -0.34
N THR A 100 -9.79 13.13 -1.40
CA THR A 100 -9.64 14.49 -1.92
C THR A 100 -9.86 14.51 -3.43
N TYR A 101 -10.45 15.59 -3.91
CA TYR A 101 -10.70 15.84 -5.32
C TYR A 101 -10.24 17.25 -5.67
N SER A 102 -9.42 17.38 -6.70
CA SER A 102 -8.94 18.70 -7.14
C SER A 102 -8.48 18.66 -8.61
N MET A 103 -8.18 19.82 -9.14
CA MET A 103 -7.30 19.89 -10.31
C MET A 103 -5.88 19.44 -9.89
N ASP A 104 -5.16 18.80 -10.80
CA ASP A 104 -3.79 18.35 -10.51
C ASP A 104 -2.87 19.54 -10.27
N GLN A 105 -2.22 19.54 -9.12
CA GLN A 105 -1.21 20.52 -8.74
C GLN A 105 -0.15 19.91 -7.82
N PRO A 106 1.10 20.38 -7.88
CA PRO A 106 2.15 19.88 -7.01
C PRO A 106 1.87 20.15 -5.53
N GLY A 107 2.17 19.17 -4.68
CA GLY A 107 2.22 19.33 -3.24
C GLY A 107 0.99 18.86 -2.45
N ILE A 108 -0.13 18.51 -3.09
CA ILE A 108 -1.34 18.01 -2.39
C ILE A 108 -1.00 16.83 -1.48
N VAL A 109 -0.41 15.77 -2.03
CA VAL A 109 -0.03 14.56 -1.27
C VAL A 109 0.88 14.92 -0.09
N HIS A 110 1.91 15.73 -0.36
CA HIS A 110 2.87 16.10 0.68
C HIS A 110 2.22 16.86 1.83
N ARG A 111 1.42 17.88 1.53
CA ARG A 111 0.79 18.71 2.56
C ARG A 111 -0.23 17.92 3.39
N MET A 112 -1.07 17.11 2.73
CA MET A 112 -2.05 16.27 3.42
C MET A 112 -1.37 15.22 4.32
N THR A 113 -0.37 14.49 3.80
CA THR A 113 0.33 13.47 4.59
C THR A 113 1.21 14.06 5.69
N SER A 114 1.78 15.26 5.50
CA SER A 114 2.51 15.98 6.53
C SER A 114 1.61 16.37 7.68
N TYR A 115 0.42 16.89 7.39
CA TYR A 115 -0.56 17.21 8.41
C TYR A 115 -0.98 15.97 9.22
N LEU A 116 -1.30 14.85 8.53
CA LEU A 116 -1.63 13.59 9.22
C LEU A 116 -0.50 13.11 10.14
N ARG A 117 0.75 13.21 9.68
CA ARG A 117 1.93 12.88 10.50
C ARG A 117 2.03 13.75 11.75
N GLU A 118 1.80 15.06 11.64
CA GLU A 118 1.82 16.00 12.77
C GLU A 118 0.74 15.68 13.82
N GLN A 119 -0.38 15.10 13.38
CA GLN A 119 -1.44 14.60 14.26
C GLN A 119 -1.16 13.18 14.82
N GLY A 120 -0.02 12.58 14.51
CA GLY A 120 0.29 11.21 14.92
C GLY A 120 -0.58 10.13 14.25
N ILE A 121 -1.19 10.45 13.11
CA ILE A 121 -2.08 9.54 12.38
C ILE A 121 -1.24 8.67 11.43
N ASN A 122 -1.40 7.36 11.57
CA ASN A 122 -0.75 6.41 10.66
C ASN A 122 -1.56 6.19 9.39
N ILE A 123 -0.87 6.20 8.26
CA ILE A 123 -1.43 5.88 6.95
C ILE A 123 -1.21 4.38 6.69
N GLU A 124 -2.29 3.65 6.43
CA GLU A 124 -2.27 2.23 6.09
C GLU A 124 -2.21 2.00 4.57
N GLU A 125 -2.98 2.79 3.81
CA GLU A 125 -2.98 2.77 2.34
C GLU A 125 -3.08 4.19 1.81
N LEU A 126 -2.41 4.46 0.69
CA LEU A 126 -2.53 5.71 -0.05
C LEU A 126 -2.59 5.41 -1.53
N THR A 127 -3.63 5.87 -2.18
CA THR A 127 -3.80 5.75 -3.64
C THR A 127 -4.08 7.12 -4.23
N THR A 128 -3.39 7.45 -5.31
CA THR A 128 -3.68 8.65 -6.10
C THR A 128 -4.00 8.28 -7.53
N ARG A 129 -4.91 9.00 -8.16
CA ARG A 129 -5.26 8.83 -9.57
C ARG A 129 -5.39 10.18 -10.23
N LEU A 130 -4.98 10.22 -11.50
CA LEU A 130 -5.22 11.35 -12.39
C LEU A 130 -6.15 10.85 -13.49
N GLU A 131 -7.39 11.32 -13.47
CA GLU A 131 -8.43 10.87 -14.38
C GLU A 131 -8.84 12.02 -15.30
N SER A 132 -9.00 11.73 -16.60
CA SER A 132 -9.55 12.72 -17.52
C SER A 132 -11.02 12.89 -17.24
N ALA A 133 -11.45 14.11 -16.86
CA ALA A 133 -12.86 14.40 -16.68
C ALA A 133 -13.53 14.54 -18.07
N PRO A 134 -14.52 13.70 -18.44
CA PRO A 134 -15.07 13.66 -19.79
C PRO A 134 -15.72 14.98 -20.26
N PHE A 135 -16.09 15.86 -19.32
CA PHE A 135 -16.84 17.08 -19.61
C PHE A 135 -16.13 18.39 -19.17
N MET A 136 -15.00 18.30 -18.46
CA MET A 136 -14.34 19.49 -17.90
C MET A 136 -13.02 19.86 -18.61
N GLY A 137 -12.53 19.05 -19.53
CA GLY A 137 -11.32 19.33 -20.33
C GLY A 137 -9.99 19.33 -19.56
N ALA A 138 -10.03 19.24 -18.24
CA ALA A 138 -8.86 19.19 -17.37
C ALA A 138 -8.85 17.89 -16.54
N PRO A 139 -7.67 17.27 -16.33
CA PRO A 139 -7.57 16.07 -15.50
C PRO A 139 -7.93 16.39 -14.04
N VAL A 140 -8.69 15.48 -13.44
CA VAL A 140 -9.03 15.52 -12.00
C VAL A 140 -8.05 14.63 -11.26
N PHE A 141 -7.40 15.21 -10.26
CA PHE A 141 -6.59 14.48 -9.31
C PHE A 141 -7.46 14.00 -8.15
N THR A 142 -7.39 12.72 -7.84
CA THR A 142 -8.02 12.12 -6.67
C THR A 142 -6.97 11.48 -5.78
N MET A 143 -7.12 11.64 -4.46
CA MET A 143 -6.31 10.91 -3.48
C MET A 143 -7.25 10.23 -2.49
N GLU A 144 -6.98 8.99 -2.19
CA GLU A 144 -7.67 8.21 -1.18
C GLU A 144 -6.66 7.67 -0.18
N VAL A 145 -6.90 7.92 1.11
CA VAL A 145 -6.03 7.50 2.20
C VAL A 145 -6.85 6.71 3.21
N LEU A 146 -6.47 5.46 3.45
CA LEU A 146 -6.93 4.69 4.60
C LEU A 146 -5.97 4.94 5.76
N MET A 147 -6.49 5.35 6.91
CA MET A 147 -5.67 5.74 8.06
C MET A 147 -6.29 5.30 9.37
N LEU A 148 -5.45 5.15 10.40
CA LEU A 148 -5.87 4.87 11.77
C LEU A 148 -5.78 6.15 12.59
N VAL A 149 -6.93 6.69 12.97
CA VAL A 149 -7.04 7.90 13.79
C VAL A 149 -6.96 7.50 15.26
N PRO A 150 -5.94 7.95 16.02
CA PRO A 150 -5.84 7.66 17.44
C PRO A 150 -7.07 8.17 18.21
N LYS A 151 -7.51 7.45 19.24
CA LYS A 151 -8.65 7.83 20.08
C LYS A 151 -8.46 9.17 20.81
N THR A 152 -7.24 9.63 20.91
CA THR A 152 -6.87 10.93 21.49
C THR A 152 -7.13 12.10 20.54
N VAL A 153 -7.32 11.84 19.25
CA VAL A 153 -7.57 12.86 18.23
C VAL A 153 -9.08 13.08 18.09
N SER A 154 -9.50 14.33 18.22
CA SER A 154 -10.89 14.70 17.97
C SER A 154 -11.20 14.65 16.47
N VAL A 155 -12.06 13.73 16.05
CA VAL A 155 -12.48 13.59 14.64
C VAL A 155 -13.12 14.87 14.11
N LYS A 156 -13.88 15.59 14.94
CA LYS A 156 -14.49 16.88 14.56
C LYS A 156 -13.41 17.92 14.23
N SER A 157 -12.38 18.03 15.07
CA SER A 157 -11.28 18.97 14.85
C SER A 157 -10.41 18.56 13.66
N LEU A 158 -10.17 17.27 13.51
CA LEU A 158 -9.45 16.70 12.37
C LEU A 158 -10.17 17.04 11.05
N ARG A 159 -11.49 16.82 10.98
CA ARG A 159 -12.30 17.15 9.80
C ARG A 159 -12.18 18.62 9.44
N ALA A 160 -12.44 19.51 10.39
CA ALA A 160 -12.39 20.96 10.16
C ALA A 160 -11.01 21.42 9.66
N ALA A 161 -9.94 20.89 10.22
CA ALA A 161 -8.59 21.25 9.80
C ALA A 161 -8.20 20.66 8.43
N LEU A 162 -8.70 19.48 8.09
CA LEU A 162 -8.51 18.91 6.75
C LEU A 162 -9.31 19.65 5.69
N GLU A 163 -10.51 20.09 6.01
CA GLU A 163 -11.34 20.98 5.14
C GLU A 163 -10.63 22.32 4.91
N GLU A 164 -10.14 22.97 5.97
CA GLU A 164 -9.36 24.21 5.86
C GLU A 164 -8.08 24.04 5.01
N LEU A 165 -7.38 22.92 5.19
CA LEU A 165 -6.22 22.59 4.35
C LEU A 165 -6.63 22.34 2.90
N GLY A 166 -7.78 21.71 2.68
CA GLY A 166 -8.39 21.52 1.37
C GLY A 166 -8.66 22.84 0.67
N ASP A 167 -9.30 23.79 1.37
CA ASP A 167 -9.56 25.15 0.85
C ASP A 167 -8.28 25.85 0.40
N GLN A 168 -7.21 25.77 1.20
CA GLN A 168 -5.89 26.33 0.83
C GLN A 168 -5.27 25.68 -0.40
N LEU A 169 -5.66 24.44 -0.71
CA LEU A 169 -5.17 23.65 -1.84
C LEU A 169 -6.16 23.60 -3.01
N ASN A 170 -7.29 24.29 -2.92
CA ASN A 170 -8.41 24.16 -3.86
C ASN A 170 -8.79 22.69 -4.09
N CYS A 171 -8.88 21.93 -2.99
CA CYS A 171 -9.23 20.54 -2.92
C CYS A 171 -10.53 20.36 -2.15
N ASP A 172 -11.50 19.65 -2.70
CA ASP A 172 -12.60 19.09 -1.92
C ASP A 172 -12.10 17.95 -1.04
N VAL A 173 -12.56 17.90 0.20
CA VAL A 173 -12.09 16.92 1.20
C VAL A 173 -13.27 16.22 1.84
N ASP A 174 -13.28 14.89 1.79
CA ASP A 174 -14.23 14.03 2.50
C ASP A 174 -13.49 13.15 3.52
N LEU A 175 -14.01 13.08 4.75
CA LEU A 175 -13.48 12.24 5.81
C LEU A 175 -14.58 11.37 6.37
N ASP A 176 -14.53 10.05 6.16
CA ASP A 176 -15.54 9.10 6.57
C ASP A 176 -14.95 7.95 7.38
N PRO A 177 -15.72 7.30 8.29
CA PRO A 177 -15.35 6.01 8.86
C PRO A 177 -15.13 4.99 7.74
N ALA A 178 -14.08 4.14 7.86
CA ALA A 178 -13.74 3.13 6.87
C ALA A 178 -14.34 1.77 7.20
#